data_ddc153e58f5aa2fab9bd10cf2ae935cd
#
_entry.id   ddc153e58f5aa2fab9bd10cf2ae935cd
#
_cell.length_a   1.000
_cell.length_b   1.000
_cell.length_c   1.000
_cell.angle_alpha   90.00
_cell.angle_beta   90.00
_cell.angle_gamma   90.00
#
_symmetry.space_group_name_H-M   'P 1'
#
loop_
_entity.id
_entity.type
_entity.pdbx_description
1 polymer ?
#
loop_
_entity_poly.entity_id
_entity_poly.type
_entity_poly.pdbx_seq_one_letter_code
_entity_poly.pdbx_strand_id
1 'polypeptide(L)'
;MTVLTWLRIAFILLLIAANCLVHVVPVVVLGVVKAVLPFAAVRRACNPLLTGLAESWIAVNTAMMGAFTDTGFDVRLDPGADLRRDGHYLVLANHQSWVDILVLQKVFNRRIPLLRFFLKRQLFWVPLLGLAWWALDFPFMGRYSKREIARNPELGKRDMEATRRACAKFVDIPVSVMNFVEGTRYTPDKHASQASPYRHLLKPKSGGVAFVLDAMGQGLHAIVDVTIAYPGGRPSMMDLMANRVPQVVVQVRQRPIPGELVEGDYQSDRAFRARFQQWMNGVWQDKDTDLDRLLGQRQD
;
A
#
# COMPACT_ATOMS: atom_id res chain seq x y z
N MET A 1 -8.28 3.85 -30.00
CA MET A 1 -8.31 2.41 -29.60
C MET A 1 -9.09 1.64 -30.63
N THR A 2 -8.58 0.49 -31.06
CA THR A 2 -9.26 -0.39 -32.04
C THR A 2 -10.37 -1.21 -31.37
N VAL A 3 -11.30 -1.75 -32.14
CA VAL A 3 -12.35 -2.68 -31.65
C VAL A 3 -11.71 -3.87 -30.92
N LEU A 4 -10.63 -4.42 -31.47
CA LEU A 4 -9.89 -5.53 -30.83
C LEU A 4 -9.36 -5.17 -29.45
N THR A 5 -8.87 -3.94 -29.25
CA THR A 5 -8.42 -3.46 -27.93
C THR A 5 -9.59 -3.43 -26.94
N TRP A 6 -10.77 -2.99 -27.35
CA TRP A 6 -11.95 -2.97 -26.48
C TRP A 6 -12.44 -4.38 -26.12
N LEU A 7 -12.46 -5.30 -27.07
CA LEU A 7 -12.80 -6.72 -26.82
C LEU A 7 -11.82 -7.35 -25.83
N ARG A 8 -10.52 -7.10 -25.98
CA ARG A 8 -9.49 -7.53 -25.05
C ARG A 8 -9.73 -6.99 -23.62
N ILE A 9 -9.97 -5.70 -23.48
CA ILE A 9 -10.24 -5.07 -22.18
C ILE A 9 -11.49 -5.68 -21.55
N ALA A 10 -12.57 -5.83 -22.30
CA ALA A 10 -13.81 -6.47 -21.83
C ALA A 10 -13.56 -7.89 -21.32
N PHE A 11 -12.76 -8.67 -22.05
CA PHE A 11 -12.38 -10.03 -21.65
C PHE A 11 -11.55 -10.05 -20.37
N ILE A 12 -10.54 -9.17 -20.26
CA ILE A 12 -9.74 -9.03 -19.03
C ILE A 12 -10.62 -8.65 -17.84
N LEU A 13 -11.55 -7.71 -18.01
CA LEU A 13 -12.48 -7.30 -16.95
C LEU A 13 -13.38 -8.46 -16.51
N LEU A 14 -13.85 -9.28 -17.45
CA LEU A 14 -14.63 -10.49 -17.15
C LEU A 14 -13.81 -11.48 -16.31
N LEU A 15 -12.56 -11.73 -16.69
CA LEU A 15 -11.67 -12.61 -15.93
C LEU A 15 -11.36 -12.05 -14.51
N ILE A 16 -11.15 -10.74 -14.39
CA ILE A 16 -10.97 -10.09 -13.08
C ILE A 16 -12.23 -10.25 -12.24
N ALA A 17 -13.42 -10.04 -12.82
CA ALA A 17 -14.69 -10.24 -12.10
C ALA A 17 -14.87 -11.69 -11.65
N ALA A 18 -14.58 -12.65 -12.50
CA ALA A 18 -14.62 -14.08 -12.17
C ALA A 18 -13.63 -14.42 -11.03
N ASN A 19 -12.38 -13.95 -11.14
CA ASN A 19 -11.39 -14.13 -10.09
C ASN A 19 -11.83 -13.49 -8.75
N CYS A 20 -12.43 -12.29 -8.80
CA CYS A 20 -13.00 -11.66 -7.61
C CYS A 20 -14.11 -12.53 -6.99
N LEU A 21 -15.05 -13.04 -7.76
CA LEU A 21 -16.13 -13.87 -7.23
C LEU A 21 -15.60 -15.15 -6.57
N VAL A 22 -14.68 -15.85 -7.23
CA VAL A 22 -14.09 -17.10 -6.73
C VAL A 22 -13.37 -16.91 -5.40
N HIS A 23 -12.67 -15.78 -5.20
CA HIS A 23 -11.88 -15.55 -4.00
C HIS A 23 -12.62 -14.75 -2.91
N VAL A 24 -13.40 -13.75 -3.31
CA VAL A 24 -14.07 -12.87 -2.34
C VAL A 24 -15.18 -13.60 -1.60
N VAL A 25 -15.93 -14.47 -2.28
CA VAL A 25 -17.02 -15.23 -1.63
C VAL A 25 -16.50 -16.05 -0.45
N PRO A 26 -15.49 -16.95 -0.59
CA PRO A 26 -14.97 -17.70 0.55
C PRO A 26 -14.29 -16.80 1.58
N VAL A 27 -13.64 -15.70 1.18
CA VAL A 27 -13.07 -14.72 2.13
C VAL A 27 -14.16 -14.11 3.00
N VAL A 28 -15.29 -13.70 2.42
CA VAL A 28 -16.42 -13.14 3.19
C VAL A 28 -17.04 -14.18 4.10
N VAL A 29 -17.24 -15.41 3.63
CA VAL A 29 -17.78 -16.51 4.45
C VAL A 29 -16.88 -16.75 5.67
N LEU A 30 -15.56 -16.90 5.48
CA LEU A 30 -14.62 -17.07 6.58
C LEU A 30 -14.58 -15.85 7.50
N GLY A 31 -14.71 -14.63 6.95
CA GLY A 31 -14.80 -13.38 7.71
C GLY A 31 -16.03 -13.35 8.62
N VAL A 32 -17.18 -13.80 8.12
CA VAL A 32 -18.43 -13.92 8.90
C VAL A 32 -18.26 -14.98 9.98
N VAL A 33 -17.72 -16.17 9.67
CA VAL A 33 -17.43 -17.22 10.66
C VAL A 33 -16.54 -16.67 11.78
N LYS A 34 -15.46 -15.95 11.43
CA LYS A 34 -14.55 -15.30 12.40
C LYS A 34 -15.24 -14.25 13.26
N ALA A 35 -16.23 -13.53 12.72
CA ALA A 35 -16.99 -12.50 13.44
C ALA A 35 -18.06 -13.10 14.38
N VAL A 36 -18.76 -14.14 13.93
CA VAL A 36 -19.84 -14.81 14.71
C VAL A 36 -19.25 -15.70 15.81
N LEU A 37 -18.10 -16.32 15.54
CA LEU A 37 -17.39 -17.19 16.49
C LEU A 37 -16.06 -16.52 16.92
N PRO A 38 -16.07 -15.54 17.84
CA PRO A 38 -14.91 -14.72 18.16
C PRO A 38 -13.87 -15.43 19.04
N PHE A 39 -13.80 -16.75 19.02
CA PHE A 39 -12.86 -17.56 19.78
C PHE A 39 -11.45 -17.50 19.16
N ALA A 40 -10.42 -17.50 20.01
CA ALA A 40 -9.02 -17.47 19.56
C ALA A 40 -8.67 -18.65 18.63
N ALA A 41 -9.23 -19.83 18.90
CA ALA A 41 -9.04 -21.02 18.05
C ALA A 41 -9.59 -20.80 16.63
N VAL A 42 -10.78 -20.22 16.48
CA VAL A 42 -11.40 -19.92 15.18
C VAL A 42 -10.57 -18.90 14.43
N ARG A 43 -10.14 -17.83 15.11
CA ARG A 43 -9.25 -16.82 14.49
C ARG A 43 -7.93 -17.43 14.01
N ARG A 44 -7.29 -18.28 14.82
CA ARG A 44 -6.05 -18.97 14.43
C ARG A 44 -6.25 -19.89 13.22
N ALA A 45 -7.39 -20.54 13.10
CA ALA A 45 -7.71 -21.38 11.94
C ALA A 45 -8.08 -20.56 10.70
N CYS A 46 -8.88 -19.50 10.83
CA CYS A 46 -9.36 -18.70 9.70
C CYS A 46 -8.30 -17.78 9.11
N ASN A 47 -7.40 -17.19 9.92
CA ASN A 47 -6.44 -16.21 9.43
C ASN A 47 -5.48 -16.74 8.35
N PRO A 48 -4.88 -17.94 8.46
CA PRO A 48 -4.05 -18.50 7.39
C PRO A 48 -4.85 -18.76 6.10
N LEU A 49 -6.08 -19.25 6.22
CA LEU A 49 -6.98 -19.49 5.07
C LEU A 49 -7.32 -18.18 4.36
N LEU A 50 -7.70 -17.14 5.13
CA LEU A 50 -7.99 -15.81 4.61
C LEU A 50 -6.77 -15.22 3.89
N THR A 51 -5.59 -15.32 4.48
CA THR A 51 -4.34 -14.86 3.86
C THR A 51 -4.03 -15.66 2.60
N GLY A 52 -4.15 -17.00 2.63
CA GLY A 52 -3.93 -17.86 1.47
C GLY A 52 -4.87 -17.57 0.29
N LEU A 53 -6.16 -17.29 0.57
CA LEU A 53 -7.12 -16.88 -0.45
C LEU A 53 -6.75 -15.51 -1.06
N ALA A 54 -6.35 -14.54 -0.24
CA ALA A 54 -5.91 -13.23 -0.72
C ALA A 54 -4.64 -13.34 -1.57
N GLU A 55 -3.64 -14.12 -1.13
CA GLU A 55 -2.41 -14.38 -1.88
C GLU A 55 -2.71 -15.11 -3.20
N SER A 56 -3.65 -16.05 -3.21
CA SER A 56 -4.11 -16.74 -4.42
C SER A 56 -4.77 -15.78 -5.39
N TRP A 57 -5.67 -14.91 -4.90
CA TRP A 57 -6.29 -13.86 -5.71
C TRP A 57 -5.26 -12.96 -6.38
N ILE A 58 -4.25 -12.53 -5.63
CA ILE A 58 -3.14 -11.73 -6.15
C ILE A 58 -2.32 -12.51 -7.18
N ALA A 59 -2.05 -13.80 -6.93
CA ALA A 59 -1.29 -14.65 -7.86
C ALA A 59 -2.02 -14.79 -9.20
N VAL A 60 -3.34 -15.01 -9.20
CA VAL A 60 -4.15 -15.08 -10.42
C VAL A 60 -4.14 -13.73 -11.16
N ASN A 61 -4.32 -12.61 -10.46
CA ASN A 61 -4.22 -11.28 -11.08
C ASN A 61 -2.83 -11.04 -11.70
N THR A 62 -1.77 -11.49 -11.02
CA THR A 62 -0.40 -11.39 -11.53
C THR A 62 -0.18 -12.26 -12.77
N ALA A 63 -0.72 -13.47 -12.78
CA ALA A 63 -0.67 -14.37 -13.93
C ALA A 63 -1.45 -13.78 -15.12
N MET A 64 -2.65 -13.25 -14.89
CA MET A 64 -3.41 -12.56 -15.93
C MET A 64 -2.64 -11.35 -16.50
N MET A 65 -2.00 -10.55 -15.64
CA MET A 65 -1.16 -9.44 -16.09
C MET A 65 -0.03 -9.96 -17.00
N GLY A 66 0.67 -11.03 -16.62
CA GLY A 66 1.72 -11.64 -17.45
C GLY A 66 1.22 -12.25 -18.76
N ALA A 67 -0.01 -12.80 -18.76
CA ALA A 67 -0.61 -13.40 -19.97
C ALA A 67 -1.17 -12.37 -20.95
N PHE A 68 -1.64 -11.23 -20.44
CA PHE A 68 -2.34 -10.23 -21.24
C PHE A 68 -1.57 -8.92 -21.40
N THR A 69 -0.36 -8.78 -20.90
CA THR A 69 0.48 -7.60 -21.13
C THR A 69 1.93 -7.99 -21.35
N ASP A 70 2.61 -7.25 -22.23
CA ASP A 70 4.05 -7.38 -22.47
C ASP A 70 4.86 -6.43 -21.55
N THR A 71 4.25 -5.99 -20.46
CA THR A 71 4.88 -5.07 -19.51
C THR A 71 6.11 -5.70 -18.87
N GLY A 72 7.27 -5.13 -19.13
CA GLY A 72 8.54 -5.50 -18.48
C GLY A 72 8.54 -5.06 -17.00
N PHE A 73 9.02 -5.91 -16.10
CA PHE A 73 9.20 -5.59 -14.69
C PHE A 73 10.68 -5.69 -14.33
N ASP A 74 11.29 -4.55 -13.99
CA ASP A 74 12.64 -4.47 -13.44
C ASP A 74 12.53 -4.22 -11.93
N VAL A 75 12.76 -5.28 -11.14
CA VAL A 75 12.66 -5.21 -9.68
C VAL A 75 14.04 -5.29 -9.09
N ARG A 76 14.49 -4.20 -8.49
CA ARG A 76 15.81 -4.04 -7.89
C ARG A 76 15.68 -4.05 -6.37
N LEU A 77 16.23 -5.08 -5.73
CA LEU A 77 16.35 -5.14 -4.28
C LEU A 77 17.74 -4.70 -3.85
N ASP A 78 17.82 -3.95 -2.75
CA ASP A 78 19.11 -3.63 -2.16
C ASP A 78 19.84 -4.90 -1.73
N PRO A 79 21.18 -4.98 -1.94
CA PRO A 79 21.99 -6.07 -1.43
C PRO A 79 21.83 -6.19 0.09
N GLY A 80 21.51 -7.39 0.58
CA GLY A 80 21.32 -7.63 2.01
C GLY A 80 19.92 -7.35 2.55
N ALA A 81 18.95 -7.00 1.70
CA ALA A 81 17.56 -6.92 2.13
C ALA A 81 17.02 -8.29 2.57
N ASP A 82 16.71 -8.41 3.86
CA ASP A 82 16.14 -9.63 4.46
C ASP A 82 14.60 -9.52 4.52
N LEU A 83 13.97 -9.92 3.42
CA LEU A 83 12.51 -9.94 3.30
C LEU A 83 11.96 -11.33 3.59
N ARG A 84 11.21 -11.47 4.69
CA ARG A 84 10.69 -12.76 5.18
C ARG A 84 9.17 -12.75 5.29
N ARG A 85 8.56 -13.92 5.08
CA ARG A 85 7.10 -14.11 5.16
C ARG A 85 6.53 -14.04 6.58
N ASP A 86 7.36 -14.22 7.58
CA ASP A 86 7.03 -14.17 9.01
C ASP A 86 7.40 -12.83 9.64
N GLY A 87 7.84 -11.87 8.83
CA GLY A 87 8.24 -10.54 9.29
C GLY A 87 7.07 -9.61 9.60
N HIS A 88 7.40 -8.44 10.17
CA HIS A 88 6.49 -7.32 10.35
C HIS A 88 7.13 -6.09 9.71
N TYR A 89 6.48 -5.50 8.73
CA TYR A 89 7.04 -4.41 7.94
C TYR A 89 6.13 -3.20 7.88
N LEU A 90 6.75 -2.02 7.87
CA LEU A 90 6.12 -0.80 7.40
C LEU A 90 6.59 -0.54 5.97
N VAL A 91 5.70 -0.63 5.00
CA VAL A 91 6.00 -0.43 3.58
C VAL A 91 5.64 1.00 3.19
N LEU A 92 6.62 1.76 2.70
CA LEU A 92 6.46 3.14 2.25
C LEU A 92 6.62 3.20 0.73
N ALA A 93 5.65 3.73 0.01
CA ALA A 93 5.77 3.92 -1.45
C ALA A 93 5.28 5.29 -1.90
N ASN A 94 5.83 5.76 -3.03
CA ASN A 94 5.24 6.83 -3.82
C ASN A 94 3.96 6.36 -4.52
N HIS A 95 3.11 7.29 -4.95
CA HIS A 95 1.83 6.97 -5.56
C HIS A 95 1.63 7.70 -6.89
N GLN A 96 1.94 7.03 -7.98
CA GLN A 96 1.88 7.57 -9.34
C GLN A 96 0.56 7.21 -10.05
N SER A 97 0.04 6.00 -9.79
CA SER A 97 -1.06 5.41 -10.54
C SER A 97 -1.89 4.44 -9.69
N TRP A 98 -3.07 4.06 -10.15
CA TRP A 98 -3.78 2.90 -9.64
C TRP A 98 -3.02 1.58 -9.89
N VAL A 99 -2.19 1.55 -10.93
CA VAL A 99 -1.35 0.39 -11.28
C VAL A 99 -0.34 0.07 -10.17
N ASP A 100 0.06 1.06 -9.35
CA ASP A 100 1.00 0.87 -8.24
C ASP A 100 0.55 -0.24 -7.27
N ILE A 101 -0.77 -0.37 -7.05
CA ILE A 101 -1.32 -1.42 -6.17
C ILE A 101 -1.02 -2.81 -6.73
N LEU A 102 -1.24 -3.01 -8.04
CA LEU A 102 -0.95 -4.28 -8.71
C LEU A 102 0.55 -4.57 -8.76
N VAL A 103 1.36 -3.52 -8.97
CA VAL A 103 2.83 -3.62 -8.94
C VAL A 103 3.31 -4.09 -7.57
N LEU A 104 2.87 -3.44 -6.50
CA LEU A 104 3.24 -3.81 -5.13
C LEU A 104 2.78 -5.23 -4.78
N GLN A 105 1.55 -5.60 -5.16
CA GLN A 105 1.04 -6.94 -4.98
C GLN A 105 1.89 -7.98 -5.74
N LYS A 106 2.23 -7.73 -7.01
CA LYS A 106 3.10 -8.62 -7.81
C LYS A 106 4.49 -8.78 -7.19
N VAL A 107 5.09 -7.68 -6.76
CA VAL A 107 6.47 -7.68 -6.22
C VAL A 107 6.55 -8.41 -4.89
N PHE A 108 5.55 -8.23 -4.00
CA PHE A 108 5.64 -8.68 -2.61
C PHE A 108 4.79 -9.91 -2.29
N ASN A 109 3.90 -10.35 -3.19
CA ASN A 109 3.07 -11.52 -2.93
C ASN A 109 3.92 -12.73 -2.57
N ARG A 110 3.68 -13.32 -1.40
CA ARG A 110 4.40 -14.48 -0.85
C ARG A 110 5.90 -14.26 -0.58
N ARG A 111 6.40 -13.02 -0.65
CA ARG A 111 7.78 -12.66 -0.26
C ARG A 111 7.83 -12.05 1.13
N ILE A 112 6.85 -11.22 1.43
CA ILE A 112 6.59 -10.67 2.77
C ILE A 112 5.12 -10.94 3.12
N PRO A 113 4.69 -10.71 4.37
CA PRO A 113 3.28 -10.84 4.73
C PRO A 113 2.36 -10.00 3.85
N LEU A 114 1.10 -10.42 3.76
CA LEU A 114 0.08 -9.72 2.98
C LEU A 114 0.09 -8.22 3.25
N LEU A 115 0.19 -7.43 2.18
CA LEU A 115 0.13 -5.97 2.25
C LEU A 115 -1.27 -5.52 2.71
N ARG A 116 -1.34 -4.85 3.86
CA ARG A 116 -2.57 -4.24 4.36
C ARG A 116 -2.50 -2.74 4.24
N PHE A 117 -3.37 -2.19 3.40
CA PHE A 117 -3.46 -0.76 3.14
C PHE A 117 -4.39 -0.09 4.16
N PHE A 118 -4.07 1.12 4.57
CA PHE A 118 -5.05 1.97 5.23
C PHE A 118 -6.09 2.43 4.21
N LEU A 119 -7.34 2.06 4.42
CA LEU A 119 -8.44 2.35 3.51
C LEU A 119 -9.27 3.53 4.03
N LYS A 120 -9.81 4.34 3.12
CA LYS A 120 -10.84 5.32 3.49
C LYS A 120 -12.11 4.59 3.93
N ARG A 121 -12.76 5.06 5.00
CA ARG A 121 -13.97 4.45 5.54
C ARG A 121 -15.07 4.24 4.49
N GLN A 122 -15.18 5.15 3.51
CA GLN A 122 -16.15 5.02 2.42
C GLN A 122 -15.93 3.78 1.54
N LEU A 123 -14.70 3.25 1.47
CA LEU A 123 -14.38 2.05 0.68
C LEU A 123 -15.01 0.77 1.25
N PHE A 124 -15.46 0.80 2.51
CA PHE A 124 -16.25 -0.29 3.08
C PHE A 124 -17.52 -0.59 2.26
N TRP A 125 -18.10 0.44 1.64
CA TRP A 125 -19.33 0.32 0.86
C TRP A 125 -19.10 -0.10 -0.60
N VAL A 126 -17.86 -0.34 -1.02
CA VAL A 126 -17.59 -0.92 -2.35
C VAL A 126 -18.09 -2.35 -2.36
N PRO A 127 -19.03 -2.70 -3.28
CA PRO A 127 -19.62 -4.03 -3.32
C PRO A 127 -18.54 -5.13 -3.38
N LEU A 128 -18.74 -6.20 -2.63
CA LEU A 128 -17.84 -7.34 -2.47
C LEU A 128 -16.48 -7.00 -1.85
N LEU A 129 -15.75 -6.04 -2.40
CA LEU A 129 -14.39 -5.70 -1.95
C LEU A 129 -14.36 -5.10 -0.54
N GLY A 130 -15.34 -4.27 -0.18
CA GLY A 130 -15.44 -3.71 1.17
C GLY A 130 -15.53 -4.80 2.24
N LEU A 131 -16.35 -5.82 2.00
CA LEU A 131 -16.48 -6.97 2.88
C LEU A 131 -15.23 -7.85 2.91
N ALA A 132 -14.55 -8.02 1.75
CA ALA A 132 -13.28 -8.74 1.69
C ALA A 132 -12.19 -8.04 2.51
N TRP A 133 -12.03 -6.73 2.36
CA TRP A 133 -11.08 -5.96 3.15
C TRP A 133 -11.38 -6.01 4.66
N TRP A 134 -12.66 -5.96 5.03
CA TRP A 134 -13.07 -6.14 6.42
C TRP A 134 -12.70 -7.54 6.95
N ALA A 135 -13.01 -8.61 6.21
CA ALA A 135 -12.69 -9.99 6.58
C ALA A 135 -11.17 -10.22 6.76
N LEU A 136 -10.36 -9.53 5.94
CA LEU A 136 -8.90 -9.56 5.96
C LEU A 136 -8.28 -8.59 6.98
N ASP A 137 -9.08 -7.95 7.84
CA ASP A 137 -8.65 -6.99 8.86
C ASP A 137 -7.91 -5.75 8.31
N PHE A 138 -8.26 -5.28 7.10
CA PHE A 138 -7.73 -4.02 6.59
C PHE A 138 -8.22 -2.84 7.46
N PRO A 139 -7.34 -1.92 7.84
CA PRO A 139 -7.71 -0.77 8.66
C PRO A 139 -8.51 0.27 7.86
N PHE A 140 -9.73 0.57 8.32
CA PHE A 140 -10.55 1.65 7.77
C PHE A 140 -10.43 2.91 8.62
N MET A 141 -10.09 4.04 7.97
CA MET A 141 -9.82 5.32 8.63
C MET A 141 -10.68 6.44 8.06
N GLY A 142 -10.97 7.45 8.88
CA GLY A 142 -11.67 8.67 8.45
C GLY A 142 -10.84 9.51 7.49
N ARG A 143 -9.52 9.59 7.73
CA ARG A 143 -8.56 10.43 6.98
C ARG A 143 -8.99 11.89 6.90
N TYR A 144 -9.20 12.49 8.06
CA TYR A 144 -9.62 13.87 8.18
C TYR A 144 -8.53 14.84 7.71
N SER A 145 -8.94 15.92 7.04
CA SER A 145 -8.04 16.98 6.61
C SER A 145 -7.53 17.80 7.81
N LYS A 146 -6.37 18.46 7.65
CA LYS A 146 -5.86 19.39 8.69
C LYS A 146 -6.90 20.45 9.11
N ARG A 147 -7.74 20.90 8.17
CA ARG A 147 -8.79 21.89 8.43
C ARG A 147 -9.93 21.32 9.27
N GLU A 148 -10.32 20.07 9.02
CA GLU A 148 -11.32 19.35 9.84
C GLU A 148 -10.79 19.09 11.25
N ILE A 149 -9.54 18.63 11.38
CA ILE A 149 -8.89 18.40 12.68
C ILE A 149 -8.72 19.71 13.44
N ALA A 150 -8.38 20.82 12.78
CA ALA A 150 -8.30 22.14 13.41
C ALA A 150 -9.66 22.64 13.97
N ARG A 151 -10.77 22.27 13.30
CA ARG A 151 -12.14 22.57 13.77
C ARG A 151 -12.62 21.62 14.86
N ASN A 152 -12.17 20.36 14.82
CA ASN A 152 -12.53 19.33 15.78
C ASN A 152 -11.33 18.39 16.04
N PRO A 153 -10.52 18.68 17.07
CA PRO A 153 -9.34 17.87 17.42
C PRO A 153 -9.63 16.40 17.73
N GLU A 154 -10.85 16.08 18.18
CA GLU A 154 -11.26 14.70 18.46
C GLU A 154 -11.22 13.80 17.22
N LEU A 155 -11.34 14.36 16.02
CA LEU A 155 -11.24 13.60 14.77
C LEU A 155 -9.84 13.01 14.56
N GLY A 156 -8.79 13.76 14.94
CA GLY A 156 -7.41 13.25 14.90
C GLY A 156 -7.17 12.12 15.89
N LYS A 157 -7.72 12.24 17.10
CA LYS A 157 -7.65 11.18 18.12
C LYS A 157 -8.37 9.90 17.65
N ARG A 158 -9.54 10.04 17.02
CA ARG A 158 -10.28 8.90 16.46
C ARG A 158 -9.50 8.13 15.39
N ASP A 159 -8.81 8.83 14.50
CA ASP A 159 -7.97 8.18 13.48
C ASP A 159 -6.77 7.47 14.11
N MET A 160 -6.14 8.06 15.13
CA MET A 160 -5.05 7.41 15.89
C MET A 160 -5.54 6.17 16.61
N GLU A 161 -6.64 6.25 17.35
CA GLU A 161 -7.22 5.09 18.04
C GLU A 161 -7.66 3.99 17.06
N ALA A 162 -8.19 4.36 15.88
CA ALA A 162 -8.52 3.40 14.84
C ALA A 162 -7.27 2.69 14.33
N THR A 163 -6.15 3.43 14.16
CA THR A 163 -4.85 2.85 13.81
C THR A 163 -4.35 1.91 14.91
N ARG A 164 -4.33 2.33 16.17
CA ARG A 164 -3.90 1.50 17.31
C ARG A 164 -4.71 0.22 17.42
N ARG A 165 -6.05 0.32 17.31
CA ARG A 165 -6.94 -0.86 17.33
C ARG A 165 -6.69 -1.81 16.16
N ALA A 166 -6.40 -1.28 14.97
CA ALA A 166 -6.07 -2.10 13.80
C ALA A 166 -4.72 -2.79 13.99
N CYS A 167 -3.70 -2.05 14.42
CA CYS A 167 -2.36 -2.57 14.66
C CYS A 167 -2.32 -3.60 15.80
N ALA A 168 -3.13 -3.43 16.85
CA ALA A 168 -3.25 -4.40 17.93
C ALA A 168 -3.67 -5.80 17.46
N LYS A 169 -4.40 -5.90 16.34
CA LYS A 169 -4.76 -7.19 15.75
C LYS A 169 -3.57 -7.91 15.08
N PHE A 170 -2.50 -7.18 14.82
CA PHE A 170 -1.34 -7.67 14.07
C PHE A 170 -0.15 -8.04 14.95
N VAL A 171 -0.25 -7.89 16.27
CA VAL A 171 0.84 -8.22 17.21
C VAL A 171 1.26 -9.68 17.07
N ASP A 172 0.29 -10.59 16.92
CA ASP A 172 0.53 -12.03 16.84
C ASP A 172 0.46 -12.56 15.40
N ILE A 173 0.37 -11.71 14.39
CA ILE A 173 0.20 -12.12 12.99
C ILE A 173 1.18 -11.35 12.13
N PRO A 174 2.03 -12.04 11.34
CA PRO A 174 2.92 -11.35 10.39
C PRO A 174 2.13 -10.40 9.48
N VAL A 175 2.61 -9.17 9.35
CA VAL A 175 1.91 -8.13 8.60
C VAL A 175 2.88 -7.19 7.89
N SER A 176 2.47 -6.73 6.71
CA SER A 176 3.10 -5.60 6.04
C SER A 176 2.09 -4.45 5.95
N VAL A 177 2.28 -3.43 6.77
CA VAL A 177 1.42 -2.24 6.78
C VAL A 177 1.88 -1.31 5.66
N MET A 178 1.04 -1.12 4.64
CA MET A 178 1.38 -0.33 3.46
C MET A 178 0.85 1.10 3.56
N ASN A 179 1.74 2.06 3.32
CA ASN A 179 1.41 3.48 3.30
C ASN A 179 1.90 4.16 2.01
N PHE A 180 0.97 4.69 1.22
CA PHE A 180 1.29 5.70 0.21
C PHE A 180 1.44 7.05 0.90
N VAL A 181 2.67 7.43 1.20
CA VAL A 181 3.00 8.55 2.10
C VAL A 181 2.51 9.91 1.57
N GLU A 182 2.34 10.05 0.26
CA GLU A 182 1.73 11.24 -0.37
C GLU A 182 0.23 11.40 0.01
N GLY A 183 -0.42 10.31 0.42
CA GLY A 183 -1.84 10.27 0.78
C GLY A 183 -2.80 10.44 -0.38
N THR A 184 -2.30 10.65 -1.59
CA THR A 184 -3.06 10.74 -2.85
C THR A 184 -2.14 10.46 -4.03
N ARG A 185 -2.70 10.07 -5.17
CA ARG A 185 -1.94 9.90 -6.41
C ARG A 185 -1.42 11.25 -6.91
N TYR A 186 -0.20 11.20 -7.45
CA TYR A 186 0.42 12.34 -8.10
C TYR A 186 -0.44 12.85 -9.27
N THR A 187 -0.57 14.16 -9.37
CA THR A 187 -0.97 14.87 -10.59
C THR A 187 -0.20 16.18 -10.67
N PRO A 188 0.07 16.72 -11.89
CA PRO A 188 0.76 18.01 -12.03
C PRO A 188 0.08 19.14 -11.23
N ASP A 189 -1.26 19.21 -11.25
CA ASP A 189 -2.02 20.23 -10.52
C ASP A 189 -1.81 20.14 -9.02
N LYS A 190 -1.80 18.91 -8.45
CA LYS A 190 -1.52 18.72 -7.02
C LYS A 190 -0.09 19.06 -6.67
N HIS A 191 0.86 18.73 -7.55
CA HIS A 191 2.26 19.05 -7.37
C HIS A 191 2.43 20.59 -7.32
N ALA A 192 1.90 21.29 -8.28
CA ALA A 192 1.91 22.76 -8.34
C ALA A 192 1.19 23.38 -7.13
N SER A 193 -0.01 22.91 -6.79
CA SER A 193 -0.81 23.44 -5.67
C SER A 193 -0.16 23.24 -4.31
N GLN A 194 0.65 22.19 -4.16
CA GLN A 194 1.43 21.95 -2.95
C GLN A 194 2.76 22.69 -2.93
N ALA A 195 3.19 23.31 -4.05
CA ALA A 195 4.55 23.81 -4.22
C ALA A 195 5.56 22.76 -3.74
N SER A 196 5.48 21.54 -4.32
CA SER A 196 6.35 20.43 -3.92
C SER A 196 7.81 20.77 -4.21
N PRO A 197 8.75 20.56 -3.27
CA PRO A 197 10.17 20.76 -3.52
C PRO A 197 10.79 19.61 -4.33
N TYR A 198 10.08 18.49 -4.50
CA TYR A 198 10.52 17.32 -5.23
C TYR A 198 10.13 17.44 -6.70
N ARG A 199 10.93 16.87 -7.59
CA ARG A 199 10.66 16.92 -9.03
C ARG A 199 9.53 15.97 -9.45
N HIS A 200 9.48 14.79 -8.84
CA HIS A 200 8.61 13.69 -9.25
C HIS A 200 7.52 13.32 -8.24
N LEU A 201 7.57 13.91 -7.04
CA LEU A 201 6.77 13.50 -5.89
C LEU A 201 5.94 14.63 -5.31
N LEU A 202 4.81 14.29 -4.69
CA LEU A 202 4.08 15.20 -3.81
C LEU A 202 4.76 15.27 -2.43
N LYS A 203 4.44 16.28 -1.63
CA LYS A 203 4.93 16.40 -0.25
C LYS A 203 4.48 15.19 0.59
N PRO A 204 5.39 14.55 1.35
CA PRO A 204 5.05 13.42 2.20
C PRO A 204 4.23 13.85 3.42
N LYS A 205 3.27 13.02 3.80
CA LYS A 205 2.43 13.18 4.99
C LYS A 205 2.86 12.17 6.05
N SER A 206 3.66 12.62 7.00
CA SER A 206 4.26 11.77 8.02
C SER A 206 3.28 11.19 9.04
N GLY A 207 2.09 11.78 9.24
CA GLY A 207 1.15 11.38 10.29
C GLY A 207 0.75 9.90 10.27
N GLY A 208 0.44 9.34 9.09
CA GLY A 208 0.08 7.92 8.97
C GLY A 208 1.23 6.98 9.32
N VAL A 209 2.45 7.37 8.98
CA VAL A 209 3.68 6.62 9.29
C VAL A 209 3.95 6.69 10.80
N ALA A 210 3.84 7.89 11.40
CA ALA A 210 4.03 8.10 12.82
C ALA A 210 3.05 7.27 13.67
N PHE A 211 1.78 7.18 13.25
CA PHE A 211 0.78 6.38 13.96
C PHE A 211 1.08 4.87 13.92
N VAL A 212 1.66 4.37 12.82
CA VAL A 212 2.07 2.96 12.72
C VAL A 212 3.29 2.71 13.58
N LEU A 213 4.29 3.59 13.58
CA LEU A 213 5.48 3.46 14.41
C LEU A 213 5.13 3.57 15.92
N ASP A 214 4.23 4.47 16.31
CA ASP A 214 3.70 4.54 17.67
C ASP A 214 2.99 3.25 18.10
N ALA A 215 2.23 2.64 17.19
CA ALA A 215 1.43 1.45 17.51
C ALA A 215 2.20 0.13 17.45
N MET A 216 3.24 0.02 16.62
CA MET A 216 3.93 -1.23 16.29
C MET A 216 5.46 -1.12 16.23
N GLY A 217 6.03 0.06 16.42
CA GLY A 217 7.45 0.32 16.11
C GLY A 217 8.44 -0.68 16.73
N GLN A 218 8.22 -1.08 17.98
CA GLN A 218 9.07 -2.07 18.66
C GLN A 218 8.92 -3.50 18.09
N GLY A 219 7.77 -3.81 17.45
CA GLY A 219 7.49 -5.11 16.85
C GLY A 219 7.80 -5.20 15.36
N LEU A 220 8.13 -4.08 14.70
CA LEU A 220 8.46 -4.06 13.29
C LEU A 220 9.91 -4.51 13.06
N HIS A 221 10.14 -5.33 12.04
CA HIS A 221 11.49 -5.75 11.64
C HIS A 221 12.22 -4.64 10.90
N ALA A 222 11.55 -3.98 9.97
CA ALA A 222 12.15 -2.95 9.13
C ALA A 222 11.09 -2.09 8.43
N ILE A 223 11.56 -0.98 7.88
CA ILE A 223 10.85 -0.20 6.87
C ILE A 223 11.26 -0.72 5.49
N VAL A 224 10.28 -1.06 4.65
CA VAL A 224 10.48 -1.41 3.24
C VAL A 224 10.12 -0.17 2.41
N ASP A 225 11.14 0.54 1.95
CA ASP A 225 11.01 1.75 1.15
C ASP A 225 10.99 1.40 -0.33
N VAL A 226 9.86 1.64 -0.99
CA VAL A 226 9.60 1.23 -2.38
C VAL A 226 9.45 2.45 -3.27
N THR A 227 10.27 2.53 -4.31
CA THR A 227 10.17 3.54 -5.37
C THR A 227 9.65 2.90 -6.63
N ILE A 228 8.51 3.36 -7.14
CA ILE A 228 7.89 2.88 -8.38
C ILE A 228 8.08 3.94 -9.44
N ALA A 229 8.68 3.57 -10.57
CA ALA A 229 8.91 4.41 -11.72
C ALA A 229 8.29 3.82 -12.98
N TYR A 230 7.76 4.68 -13.83
CA TYR A 230 7.20 4.35 -15.14
C TYR A 230 7.96 5.14 -16.22
N PRO A 231 9.01 4.59 -16.83
CA PRO A 231 9.80 5.30 -17.85
C PRO A 231 8.98 5.73 -19.08
N GLY A 232 7.92 4.98 -19.41
CA GLY A 232 6.97 5.32 -20.48
C GLY A 232 5.89 6.34 -20.11
N GLY A 233 5.97 6.95 -18.92
CA GLY A 233 4.95 7.86 -18.38
C GLY A 233 3.98 7.16 -17.41
N ARG A 234 3.23 7.95 -16.64
CA ARG A 234 2.30 7.44 -15.59
C ARG A 234 1.10 6.75 -16.23
N PRO A 235 0.92 5.43 -16.07
CA PRO A 235 -0.15 4.70 -16.73
C PRO A 235 -1.48 4.84 -15.99
N SER A 236 -2.59 4.76 -16.71
CA SER A 236 -3.89 4.42 -16.17
C SER A 236 -4.08 2.89 -16.13
N MET A 237 -5.12 2.42 -15.42
CA MET A 237 -5.52 1.01 -15.49
C MET A 237 -5.91 0.58 -16.93
N MET A 238 -6.51 1.51 -17.69
CA MET A 238 -6.84 1.27 -19.10
C MET A 238 -5.59 1.10 -19.96
N ASP A 239 -4.51 1.85 -19.67
CA ASP A 239 -3.24 1.70 -20.38
C ASP A 239 -2.62 0.33 -20.15
N LEU A 240 -2.67 -0.16 -18.89
CA LEU A 240 -2.19 -1.50 -18.57
C LEU A 240 -2.99 -2.58 -19.32
N MET A 241 -4.33 -2.56 -19.24
CA MET A 241 -5.19 -3.52 -19.92
C MET A 241 -5.10 -3.42 -21.46
N ALA A 242 -4.81 -2.23 -21.97
CA ALA A 242 -4.59 -2.00 -23.40
C ALA A 242 -3.17 -2.35 -23.88
N ASN A 243 -2.31 -2.90 -23.00
CA ASN A 243 -0.91 -3.23 -23.28
C ASN A 243 -0.07 -2.01 -23.73
N ARG A 244 -0.27 -0.87 -23.07
CA ARG A 244 0.45 0.38 -23.38
C ARG A 244 1.45 0.77 -22.30
N VAL A 245 1.74 -0.12 -21.36
CA VAL A 245 2.74 0.08 -20.31
C VAL A 245 3.96 -0.76 -20.65
N PRO A 246 5.01 -0.18 -21.25
CA PRO A 246 6.14 -0.98 -21.72
C PRO A 246 6.99 -1.51 -20.56
N GLN A 247 7.18 -0.69 -19.52
CA GLN A 247 8.06 -1.04 -18.42
C GLN A 247 7.60 -0.44 -17.09
N VAL A 248 7.81 -1.19 -16.02
CA VAL A 248 7.70 -0.76 -14.63
C VAL A 248 9.03 -1.05 -13.95
N VAL A 249 9.64 -0.04 -13.33
CA VAL A 249 10.86 -0.21 -12.53
C VAL A 249 10.52 -0.03 -11.07
N VAL A 250 10.95 -0.97 -10.22
CA VAL A 250 10.68 -0.96 -8.79
C VAL A 250 11.99 -1.09 -8.03
N GLN A 251 12.40 -0.03 -7.34
CA GLN A 251 13.51 -0.07 -6.39
C GLN A 251 12.96 -0.36 -5.00
N VAL A 252 13.51 -1.37 -4.33
CA VAL A 252 13.15 -1.77 -2.97
C VAL A 252 14.35 -1.63 -2.06
N ARG A 253 14.23 -0.80 -1.02
CA ARG A 253 15.24 -0.62 0.02
C ARG A 253 14.71 -1.08 1.36
N GLN A 254 15.54 -1.76 2.11
CA GLN A 254 15.26 -2.04 3.51
C GLN A 254 15.96 -0.98 4.37
N ARG A 255 15.18 -0.24 5.18
CA ARG A 255 15.70 0.78 6.09
C ARG A 255 15.50 0.32 7.53
N PRO A 256 16.45 0.58 8.43
CA PRO A 256 16.24 0.38 9.87
C PRO A 256 15.14 1.33 10.35
N ILE A 257 14.50 0.95 11.45
CA ILE A 257 13.53 1.82 12.13
C ILE A 257 14.33 2.75 13.04
N PRO A 258 14.24 4.09 12.87
CA PRO A 258 14.94 5.01 13.75
C PRO A 258 14.32 4.94 15.14
N GLY A 259 15.12 4.50 16.15
CA GLY A 259 14.65 4.34 17.52
C GLY A 259 14.06 5.63 18.11
N GLU A 260 14.66 6.78 17.78
CA GLU A 260 14.21 8.10 18.20
C GLU A 260 12.84 8.53 17.64
N LEU A 261 12.29 7.76 16.65
CA LEU A 261 10.98 8.02 16.06
C LEU A 261 9.91 7.04 16.54
N VAL A 262 10.26 6.03 17.34
CA VAL A 262 9.32 5.06 17.92
C VAL A 262 8.76 5.60 19.24
N GLU A 263 9.61 6.24 20.04
CA GLU A 263 9.26 6.76 21.36
C GLU A 263 9.05 8.28 21.30
N GLY A 264 7.79 8.70 21.21
CA GLY A 264 7.45 10.11 21.23
C GLY A 264 6.00 10.40 20.88
N ASP A 265 5.48 11.51 21.37
CA ASP A 265 4.11 11.93 21.12
C ASP A 265 4.02 12.81 19.87
N TYR A 266 3.70 12.16 18.74
CA TYR A 266 3.50 12.87 17.47
C TYR A 266 2.36 13.89 17.53
N GLN A 267 1.39 13.76 18.42
CA GLN A 267 0.23 14.66 18.49
C GLN A 267 0.49 15.91 19.31
N SER A 268 1.06 15.78 20.49
CA SER A 268 1.26 16.90 21.40
C SER A 268 2.64 17.53 21.29
N ASP A 269 3.70 16.75 21.02
CA ASP A 269 5.08 17.27 20.92
C ASP A 269 5.36 17.85 19.52
N ARG A 270 5.45 19.18 19.46
CA ARG A 270 5.79 19.91 18.23
C ARG A 270 7.23 19.63 17.76
N ALA A 271 8.17 19.47 18.68
CA ALA A 271 9.56 19.20 18.33
C ALA A 271 9.71 17.79 17.75
N PHE A 272 9.04 16.81 18.36
CA PHE A 272 8.99 15.45 17.84
C PHE A 272 8.36 15.40 16.42
N ARG A 273 7.24 16.09 16.20
CA ARG A 273 6.65 16.18 14.84
C ARG A 273 7.62 16.78 13.83
N ALA A 274 8.38 17.80 14.22
CA ALA A 274 9.33 18.45 13.31
C ALA A 274 10.47 17.48 12.94
N ARG A 275 11.06 16.77 13.90
CA ARG A 275 12.09 15.74 13.67
C ARG A 275 11.56 14.62 12.76
N PHE A 276 10.35 14.13 13.06
CA PHE A 276 9.72 13.09 12.26
C PHE A 276 9.49 13.53 10.82
N GLN A 277 9.00 14.76 10.61
CA GLN A 277 8.79 15.31 9.27
C GLN A 277 10.13 15.52 8.55
N GLN A 278 11.18 15.94 9.24
CA GLN A 278 12.52 16.10 8.67
C GLN A 278 13.09 14.76 8.19
N TRP A 279 12.98 13.71 9.00
CA TRP A 279 13.37 12.36 8.60
C TRP A 279 12.61 11.90 7.37
N MET A 280 11.28 12.07 7.37
CA MET A 280 10.44 11.69 6.22
C MET A 280 10.81 12.47 4.96
N ASN A 281 11.15 13.75 5.09
CA ASN A 281 11.61 14.56 3.96
C ASN A 281 12.94 14.04 3.41
N GLY A 282 13.84 13.56 4.25
CA GLY A 282 15.09 12.90 3.83
C GLY A 282 14.83 11.65 3.02
N VAL A 283 13.95 10.75 3.52
CA VAL A 283 13.52 9.54 2.78
C VAL A 283 12.92 9.91 1.43
N TRP A 284 12.15 11.00 1.37
CA TRP A 284 11.50 11.46 0.15
C TRP A 284 12.49 12.10 -0.84
N GLN A 285 13.52 12.77 -0.34
CA GLN A 285 14.62 13.31 -1.18
C GLN A 285 15.42 12.19 -1.85
N ASP A 286 15.76 11.13 -1.08
CA ASP A 286 16.42 9.94 -1.63
C ASP A 286 15.57 9.31 -2.76
N LYS A 287 14.27 9.20 -2.51
CA LYS A 287 13.30 8.63 -3.46
C LYS A 287 13.17 9.48 -4.74
N ASP A 288 13.17 10.79 -4.61
CA ASP A 288 13.10 11.71 -5.76
C ASP A 288 14.37 11.61 -6.62
N THR A 289 15.55 11.50 -5.97
CA THR A 289 16.83 11.24 -6.64
C THR A 289 16.83 9.88 -7.36
N ASP A 290 16.26 8.84 -6.73
CA ASP A 290 16.09 7.55 -7.41
C ASP A 290 15.20 7.65 -8.63
N LEU A 291 14.10 8.38 -8.53
CA LEU A 291 13.19 8.58 -9.67
C LEU A 291 13.87 9.31 -10.82
N ASP A 292 14.70 10.34 -10.56
CA ASP A 292 15.53 10.98 -11.59
C ASP A 292 16.38 9.95 -12.33
N ARG A 293 17.08 9.08 -11.58
CA ARG A 293 17.94 8.03 -12.14
C ARG A 293 17.14 6.98 -12.91
N LEU A 294 16.05 6.47 -12.34
CA LEU A 294 15.24 5.40 -12.92
C LEU A 294 14.48 5.86 -14.18
N LEU A 295 14.06 7.11 -14.22
CA LEU A 295 13.36 7.70 -15.37
C LEU A 295 14.35 8.16 -16.47
N GLY A 296 15.59 8.48 -16.10
CA GLY A 296 16.67 8.86 -17.04
C GLY A 296 17.31 7.66 -17.75
N GLN A 297 17.19 6.45 -17.19
CA GLN A 297 17.65 5.21 -17.81
C GLN A 297 16.63 4.74 -18.87
N ARG A 298 16.43 5.51 -19.95
CA ARG A 298 15.83 4.94 -21.15
C ARG A 298 16.77 3.84 -21.64
N GLN A 299 16.23 2.62 -21.79
CA GLN A 299 16.96 1.58 -22.51
C GLN A 299 17.14 2.09 -23.94
N ASP A 300 18.38 2.35 -24.33
CA ASP A 300 18.78 2.48 -25.73
C ASP A 300 18.56 1.14 -26.45
#